data_2c4bf536eb8904bc2232b2e4da893380
#
_entry.id   2c4bf536eb8904bc2232b2e4da893380
#
_cell.length_a   1.000
_cell.length_b   1.000
_cell.length_c   1.000
_cell.angle_alpha   90.00
_cell.angle_beta   90.00
_cell.angle_gamma   90.00
#
_symmetry.space_group_name_H-M   'P 1'
#
loop_
_entity.id
_entity.type
_entity.pdbx_description
1 polymer ?
#
loop_
_entity_poly.entity_id
_entity_poly.type
_entity_poly.pdbx_seq_one_letter_code
_entity_poly.pdbx_strand_id
1 'polypeptide(L)'
;MPGMMDTILNLGLNDKTVIALANKTSNMRFAKDSYRRFIQMYGNVVMGVEGYHFEELIENYKLTKGVLLDTDLDENDWEGLINDFKRVVKDQTKKDFPQNVYDQLLGAISAVFLSWESNRAKVYRKLNQIPA
;
A
#
# COMPACT_ATOMS: atom_id res chain seq x y z
N MET A 1 -5.54 -12.70 -5.29
CA MET A 1 -5.32 -11.27 -5.07
C MET A 1 -3.97 -11.03 -4.42
N PRO A 2 -2.91 -10.97 -5.23
CA PRO A 2 -1.55 -10.81 -4.67
C PRO A 2 -1.38 -9.54 -3.84
N GLY A 3 -1.91 -8.40 -4.31
CA GLY A 3 -1.79 -7.16 -3.55
C GLY A 3 -2.49 -7.20 -2.20
N MET A 4 -3.59 -7.93 -2.11
CA MET A 4 -4.33 -8.07 -0.86
C MET A 4 -3.51 -8.85 0.16
N MET A 5 -2.86 -9.92 -0.27
CA MET A 5 -2.03 -10.71 0.62
C MET A 5 -0.87 -9.90 1.17
N ASP A 6 -0.20 -9.14 0.32
CA ASP A 6 0.91 -8.29 0.75
C ASP A 6 0.43 -7.22 1.74
N THR A 7 -0.73 -6.64 1.50
CA THR A 7 -1.32 -5.66 2.41
C THR A 7 -1.56 -6.27 3.79
N ILE A 8 -2.11 -7.49 3.83
CA ILE A 8 -2.37 -8.18 5.08
C ILE A 8 -1.07 -8.49 5.83
N LEU A 9 -0.04 -8.94 5.10
CA LEU A 9 1.23 -9.30 5.71
C LEU A 9 1.94 -8.13 6.38
N ASN A 10 1.76 -6.92 5.85
CA ASN A 10 2.39 -5.74 6.41
C ASN A 10 1.45 -4.91 7.29
N LEU A 11 0.28 -5.47 7.60
CA LEU A 11 -0.71 -4.76 8.40
C LEU A 11 -0.12 -4.41 9.76
N GLY A 12 -0.41 -3.23 10.23
CA GLY A 12 0.10 -2.74 11.50
C GLY A 12 1.25 -1.75 11.39
N LEU A 13 1.82 -1.57 10.20
CA LEU A 13 2.86 -0.57 10.02
C LEU A 13 2.26 0.82 10.05
N ASN A 14 2.89 1.70 10.82
CA ASN A 14 2.54 3.10 10.90
C ASN A 14 3.81 3.88 11.30
N ASP A 15 3.68 5.17 11.56
CA ASP A 15 4.83 6.00 11.87
C ASP A 15 5.57 5.55 13.13
N LYS A 16 4.89 4.90 14.07
CA LYS A 16 5.52 4.41 15.30
C LYS A 16 6.08 3.01 15.11
N THR A 17 5.35 2.11 14.53
CA THR A 17 5.76 0.70 14.42
C THR A 17 6.87 0.51 13.39
N VAL A 18 6.99 1.40 12.41
CA VAL A 18 8.11 1.35 11.47
C VAL A 18 9.44 1.57 12.20
N ILE A 19 9.46 2.43 13.21
CA ILE A 19 10.66 2.66 14.01
C ILE A 19 10.99 1.41 14.83
N ALA A 20 9.97 0.77 15.40
CA ALA A 20 10.15 -0.48 16.14
C ALA A 20 10.72 -1.58 15.24
N LEU A 21 10.23 -1.68 14.02
CA LEU A 21 10.73 -2.64 13.04
C LEU A 21 12.19 -2.35 12.70
N ALA A 22 12.54 -1.08 12.50
CA ALA A 22 13.90 -0.68 12.21
C ALA A 22 14.84 -1.06 13.35
N ASN A 23 14.42 -0.85 14.60
CA ASN A 23 15.21 -1.20 15.77
C ASN A 23 15.37 -2.72 15.90
N LYS A 24 14.30 -3.47 15.66
CA LYS A 24 14.33 -4.92 15.77
C LYS A 24 15.22 -5.57 14.72
N THR A 25 15.22 -5.04 13.51
CA THR A 25 16.00 -5.59 12.40
C THR A 25 17.36 -4.92 12.27
N SER A 26 17.60 -3.85 12.99
CA SER A 26 18.79 -2.99 12.85
C SER A 26 18.97 -2.51 11.41
N ASN A 27 17.86 -2.27 10.72
CA ASN A 27 17.88 -1.88 9.31
C ASN A 27 16.75 -0.90 9.02
N MET A 28 17.06 0.38 9.14
CA MET A 28 16.08 1.45 8.91
C MET A 28 15.62 1.49 7.45
N ARG A 29 16.53 1.22 6.51
CA ARG A 29 16.18 1.21 5.09
C ARG A 29 15.14 0.13 4.79
N PHE A 30 15.34 -1.06 5.33
CA PHE A 30 14.39 -2.16 5.17
C PHE A 30 13.02 -1.80 5.76
N ALA A 31 13.01 -1.22 6.95
CA ALA A 31 11.77 -0.86 7.63
C ALA A 31 11.00 0.20 6.84
N LYS A 32 11.70 1.21 6.34
CA LYS A 32 11.06 2.27 5.54
C LYS A 32 10.58 1.74 4.20
N ASP A 33 11.34 0.86 3.57
CA ASP A 33 10.89 0.24 2.31
C ASP A 33 9.63 -0.60 2.55
N SER A 34 9.57 -1.34 3.65
CA SER A 34 8.40 -2.13 4.01
C SER A 34 7.17 -1.25 4.24
N TYR A 35 7.36 -0.12 4.94
CA TYR A 35 6.28 0.82 5.19
C TYR A 35 5.80 1.45 3.88
N ARG A 36 6.72 1.87 3.02
CA ARG A 36 6.37 2.40 1.71
C ARG A 36 5.53 1.42 0.91
N ARG A 37 5.94 0.16 0.88
CA ARG A 37 5.19 -0.90 0.19
C ARG A 37 3.81 -1.07 0.78
N PHE A 38 3.71 -1.03 2.10
CA PHE A 38 2.41 -1.15 2.76
C PHE A 38 1.49 0.01 2.38
N ILE A 39 1.98 1.24 2.41
CA ILE A 39 1.18 2.41 2.04
C ILE A 39 0.71 2.28 0.58
N GLN A 40 1.61 1.88 -0.30
CA GLN A 40 1.28 1.72 -1.72
C GLN A 40 0.21 0.66 -1.93
N MET A 41 0.38 -0.52 -1.34
CA MET A 41 -0.57 -1.61 -1.50
C MET A 41 -1.90 -1.30 -0.82
N TYR A 42 -1.87 -0.82 0.41
CA TYR A 42 -3.07 -0.48 1.15
C TYR A 42 -3.82 0.66 0.47
N GLY A 43 -3.11 1.70 0.06
CA GLY A 43 -3.71 2.82 -0.64
C GLY A 43 -4.37 2.40 -1.94
N ASN A 44 -3.72 1.53 -2.70
CA ASN A 44 -4.26 1.05 -3.96
C ASN A 44 -5.42 0.06 -3.76
N VAL A 45 -5.21 -0.98 -2.95
CA VAL A 45 -6.17 -2.08 -2.83
C VAL A 45 -7.34 -1.73 -1.93
N VAL A 46 -7.08 -1.10 -0.79
CA VAL A 46 -8.12 -0.81 0.20
C VAL A 46 -8.77 0.54 -0.02
N MET A 47 -7.98 1.57 -0.32
CA MET A 47 -8.48 2.95 -0.40
C MET A 47 -8.81 3.41 -1.82
N GLY A 48 -8.47 2.61 -2.82
CA GLY A 48 -8.83 2.90 -4.20
C GLY A 48 -7.99 3.93 -4.92
N VAL A 49 -6.77 4.19 -4.45
CA VAL A 49 -5.85 5.11 -5.11
C VAL A 49 -5.20 4.41 -6.31
N GLU A 50 -5.21 5.08 -7.46
CA GLU A 50 -4.59 4.51 -8.65
C GLU A 50 -3.09 4.32 -8.45
N GLY A 51 -2.59 3.13 -8.80
CA GLY A 51 -1.19 2.76 -8.55
C GLY A 51 -0.17 3.66 -9.22
N TYR A 52 -0.51 4.26 -10.38
CA TYR A 52 0.43 5.09 -11.12
C TYR A 52 0.87 6.32 -10.32
N HIS A 53 0.06 6.82 -9.40
CA HIS A 53 0.45 7.96 -8.56
C HIS A 53 1.70 7.64 -7.75
N PHE A 54 1.76 6.42 -7.22
CA PHE A 54 2.90 5.98 -6.43
C PHE A 54 4.12 5.69 -7.31
N GLU A 55 3.89 5.06 -8.44
CA GLU A 55 4.97 4.70 -9.36
C GLU A 55 5.67 5.95 -9.93
N GLU A 56 4.91 6.99 -10.26
CA GLU A 56 5.48 8.23 -10.74
C GLU A 56 6.39 8.89 -9.71
N LEU A 57 6.01 8.84 -8.43
CA LEU A 57 6.84 9.41 -7.37
C LEU A 57 8.17 8.67 -7.25
N ILE A 58 8.14 7.35 -7.33
CA ILE A 58 9.35 6.53 -7.28
C ILE A 58 10.25 6.87 -8.46
N GLU A 59 9.68 6.95 -9.67
CA GLU A 59 10.45 7.28 -10.87
C GLU A 59 11.07 8.67 -10.77
N ASN A 60 10.34 9.64 -10.25
CA ASN A 60 10.87 11.00 -10.08
C ASN A 60 12.04 11.03 -9.11
N TYR A 61 11.97 10.26 -8.01
CA TYR A 61 13.08 10.15 -7.08
C TYR A 61 14.32 9.52 -7.74
N LYS A 62 14.10 8.46 -8.52
CA LYS A 62 15.20 7.82 -9.25
C LYS A 62 15.84 8.75 -10.28
N LEU A 63 15.02 9.49 -11.01
CA LEU A 63 15.52 10.45 -11.99
C LEU A 63 16.32 11.58 -11.31
N THR A 64 15.79 12.11 -10.23
CA THR A 64 16.47 13.20 -9.51
C THR A 64 17.80 12.75 -8.93
N LYS A 65 17.86 11.51 -8.44
CA LYS A 65 19.08 10.96 -7.87
C LYS A 65 20.05 10.43 -8.95
N GLY A 66 19.54 10.18 -10.15
CA GLY A 66 20.35 9.64 -11.24
C GLY A 66 20.60 8.14 -11.13
N VAL A 67 19.64 7.39 -10.57
CA VAL A 67 19.76 5.95 -10.41
C VAL A 67 18.65 5.23 -11.19
N LEU A 68 18.83 3.93 -11.42
CA LEU A 68 17.90 3.14 -12.23
C LEU A 68 17.06 2.17 -11.41
N LEU A 69 17.57 1.70 -10.27
CA LEU A 69 16.91 0.66 -9.50
C LEU A 69 16.36 1.21 -8.19
N ASP A 70 15.24 0.63 -7.74
CA ASP A 70 14.65 0.97 -6.45
C ASP A 70 15.65 0.72 -5.32
N THR A 71 16.47 -0.32 -5.46
CA THR A 71 17.49 -0.67 -4.44
C THR A 71 18.58 0.37 -4.32
N ASP A 72 18.69 1.29 -5.27
CA ASP A 72 19.66 2.38 -5.21
C ASP A 72 19.18 3.55 -4.35
N LEU A 73 17.91 3.53 -3.94
CA LEU A 73 17.35 4.54 -3.06
C LEU A 73 17.71 4.23 -1.60
N ASP A 74 18.11 5.26 -0.85
CA ASP A 74 18.49 5.06 0.54
C ASP A 74 17.33 5.36 1.50
N GLU A 75 17.61 5.30 2.82
CA GLU A 75 16.55 5.50 3.81
C GLU A 75 15.94 6.90 3.77
N ASN A 76 16.73 7.91 3.41
CA ASN A 76 16.23 9.27 3.30
C ASN A 76 15.29 9.42 2.11
N ASP A 77 15.62 8.75 0.99
CA ASP A 77 14.74 8.73 -0.17
C ASP A 77 13.42 8.06 0.16
N TRP A 78 13.47 6.92 0.86
CA TRP A 78 12.25 6.22 1.25
C TRP A 78 11.41 7.03 2.22
N GLU A 79 12.04 7.77 3.13
CA GLU A 79 11.30 8.63 4.05
C GLU A 79 10.54 9.72 3.30
N GLY A 80 11.20 10.37 2.34
CA GLY A 80 10.54 11.37 1.51
C GLY A 80 9.40 10.77 0.72
N LEU A 81 9.60 9.57 0.15
CA LEU A 81 8.56 8.87 -0.59
C LEU A 81 7.38 8.49 0.30
N ILE A 82 7.64 8.06 1.54
CA ILE A 82 6.57 7.73 2.48
C ILE A 82 5.69 8.96 2.73
N ASN A 83 6.31 10.10 2.95
CA ASN A 83 5.56 11.34 3.17
C ASN A 83 4.76 11.74 1.94
N ASP A 84 5.34 11.60 0.75
CA ASP A 84 4.66 11.90 -0.50
C ASP A 84 3.52 10.92 -0.76
N PHE A 85 3.70 9.65 -0.45
CA PHE A 85 2.66 8.64 -0.60
C PHE A 85 1.48 8.95 0.32
N LYS A 86 1.74 9.34 1.57
CA LYS A 86 0.68 9.72 2.50
C LYS A 86 -0.08 10.95 1.98
N ARG A 87 0.63 11.88 1.37
CA ARG A 87 0.02 13.07 0.79
C ARG A 87 -0.87 12.69 -0.39
N VAL A 88 -0.42 11.79 -1.26
CA VAL A 88 -1.21 11.29 -2.39
C VAL A 88 -2.49 10.62 -1.89
N VAL A 89 -2.39 9.78 -0.87
CA VAL A 89 -3.56 9.12 -0.29
C VAL A 89 -4.58 10.16 0.17
N LYS A 90 -4.11 11.18 0.88
CA LYS A 90 -5.00 12.23 1.37
C LYS A 90 -5.62 13.03 0.23
N ASP A 91 -4.83 13.36 -0.80
CA ASP A 91 -5.33 14.14 -1.93
C ASP A 91 -6.37 13.36 -2.73
N GLN A 92 -6.17 12.07 -2.93
CA GLN A 92 -7.06 11.24 -3.74
C GLN A 92 -8.30 10.77 -2.99
N THR A 93 -8.18 10.52 -1.69
CA THR A 93 -9.29 9.95 -0.91
C THR A 93 -9.92 10.96 0.04
N LYS A 94 -9.29 12.10 0.26
CA LYS A 94 -9.68 13.11 1.25
C LYS A 94 -9.60 12.60 2.67
N LYS A 95 -8.88 11.48 2.89
CA LYS A 95 -8.67 10.88 4.19
C LYS A 95 -7.19 10.62 4.39
N ASP A 96 -6.73 10.75 5.64
CA ASP A 96 -5.35 10.41 5.95
C ASP A 96 -5.14 8.91 5.88
N PHE A 97 -3.90 8.50 5.59
CA PHE A 97 -3.54 7.09 5.68
C PHE A 97 -3.71 6.64 7.13
N PRO A 98 -4.42 5.53 7.39
CA PRO A 98 -4.73 5.14 8.77
C PRO A 98 -3.48 4.76 9.54
N GLN A 99 -3.28 5.41 10.68
CA GLN A 99 -2.18 5.13 11.60
C GLN A 99 -2.58 4.14 12.69
N ASN A 100 -3.87 4.00 12.95
CA ASN A 100 -4.38 3.08 13.94
C ASN A 100 -4.44 1.67 13.35
N VAL A 101 -3.81 0.71 14.02
CA VAL A 101 -3.75 -0.68 13.54
C VAL A 101 -5.14 -1.27 13.38
N TYR A 102 -6.06 -0.93 14.29
CA TYR A 102 -7.42 -1.43 14.24
C TYR A 102 -8.16 -0.93 12.99
N ASP A 103 -7.99 0.35 12.67
CA ASP A 103 -8.60 0.93 11.47
C ASP A 103 -8.02 0.29 10.20
N GLN A 104 -6.72 0.02 10.18
CA GLN A 104 -6.09 -0.69 9.08
C GLN A 104 -6.69 -2.08 8.91
N LEU A 105 -6.87 -2.79 10.02
CA LEU A 105 -7.45 -4.13 10.01
C LEU A 105 -8.87 -4.11 9.48
N LEU A 106 -9.71 -3.20 9.97
CA LEU A 106 -11.09 -3.09 9.52
C LEU A 106 -11.18 -2.78 8.03
N GLY A 107 -10.31 -1.88 7.54
CA GLY A 107 -10.26 -1.55 6.12
C GLY A 107 -9.87 -2.75 5.28
N ALA A 108 -8.86 -3.50 5.71
CA ALA A 108 -8.40 -4.69 5.00
C ALA A 108 -9.48 -5.78 4.96
N ILE A 109 -10.16 -6.00 6.09
CA ILE A 109 -11.25 -6.98 6.17
C ILE A 109 -12.38 -6.58 5.22
N SER A 110 -12.77 -5.31 5.23
CA SER A 110 -13.82 -4.81 4.33
C SER A 110 -13.45 -5.03 2.86
N ALA A 111 -12.20 -4.78 2.50
CA ALA A 111 -11.74 -4.99 1.13
C ALA A 111 -11.78 -6.46 0.73
N VAL A 112 -11.43 -7.37 1.65
CA VAL A 112 -11.52 -8.81 1.40
C VAL A 112 -12.96 -9.22 1.16
N PHE A 113 -13.88 -8.78 2.00
CA PHE A 113 -15.30 -9.11 1.83
C PHE A 113 -15.85 -8.57 0.52
N LEU A 114 -15.51 -7.34 0.16
CA LEU A 114 -15.94 -6.77 -1.12
C LEU A 114 -15.40 -7.59 -2.30
N SER A 115 -14.17 -8.05 -2.19
CA SER A 115 -13.56 -8.90 -3.21
C SER A 115 -14.32 -10.23 -3.34
N TRP A 116 -14.69 -10.84 -2.22
CA TRP A 116 -15.44 -12.09 -2.22
C TRP A 116 -16.84 -11.91 -2.79
N GLU A 117 -17.53 -10.83 -2.43
CA GLU A 117 -18.85 -10.52 -2.97
C GLU A 117 -18.80 -10.36 -4.48
N SER A 118 -17.77 -9.68 -4.97
CA SER A 118 -17.59 -9.49 -6.41
C SER A 118 -17.38 -10.82 -7.12
N ASN A 119 -16.58 -11.72 -6.55
CA ASN A 119 -16.37 -13.04 -7.11
C ASN A 119 -17.64 -13.88 -7.08
N ARG A 120 -18.39 -13.84 -6.00
CA ARG A 120 -19.66 -14.54 -5.89
C ARG A 120 -20.64 -14.06 -6.96
N ALA A 121 -20.73 -12.77 -7.15
CA ALA A 121 -21.62 -12.20 -8.15
C ALA A 121 -21.24 -12.65 -9.55
N LYS A 122 -19.94 -12.70 -9.86
CA LYS A 122 -19.48 -13.17 -11.16
C LYS A 122 -19.79 -14.63 -11.39
N VAL A 123 -19.54 -15.46 -10.40
CA VAL A 123 -19.82 -16.90 -10.48
C VAL A 123 -21.32 -17.13 -10.65
N TYR A 124 -22.13 -16.44 -9.87
CA TYR A 124 -23.58 -16.56 -9.92
C TYR A 124 -24.09 -16.20 -11.32
N ARG A 125 -23.64 -15.07 -11.86
CA ARG A 125 -24.06 -14.65 -13.20
C ARG A 125 -23.64 -15.63 -14.27
N LYS A 126 -22.44 -16.20 -14.13
CA LYS A 126 -21.94 -17.18 -15.09
C LYS A 126 -22.76 -18.45 -15.07
N LEU A 127 -23.16 -18.91 -13.88
CA LEU A 127 -23.94 -20.13 -13.75
C LEU A 127 -25.40 -19.97 -14.21
N ASN A 128 -25.96 -18.78 -13.94
CA ASN A 128 -27.34 -18.55 -14.26
C ASN A 128 -27.57 -17.82 -15.56
N GLN A 129 -26.50 -17.56 -16.35
CA GLN A 129 -26.60 -16.81 -17.35
C GLN A 129 -27.02 -17.20 -18.47
N ILE A 130 -26.98 -17.74 -18.67
CA ILE A 130 -27.41 -17.98 -19.48
C ILE A 130 -28.12 -17.46 -20.38
N PRO A 131 -27.98 -17.55 -21.31
CA PRO A 131 -26.92 -17.38 -22.01
C PRO A 131 -26.85 -15.99 -22.04
N ALA A 132 -26.56 -15.56 -21.59
CA ALA A 132 -26.34 -14.34 -21.58
C ALA A 132 -26.33 -13.51 -22.40
#